data_4ef29da8fd80740009575d4b4f314607
#
_entry.id   4ef29da8fd80740009575d4b4f314607
#
_cell.length_a   1.000
_cell.length_b   1.000
_cell.length_c   1.000
_cell.angle_alpha   90.00
_cell.angle_beta   90.00
_cell.angle_gamma   90.00
#
_symmetry.space_group_name_H-M   'P 1'
#
loop_
_entity.id
_entity.type
_entity.pdbx_description
1 polymer ?
#
loop_
_entity_poly.entity_id
_entity_poly.type
_entity_poly.pdbx_seq_one_letter_code
_entity_poly.pdbx_strand_id
1 'polypeptide(L)'
;MIVGVRIDFRLIHGQVANLWANTEQVTRFMVVDDEVSQDATQKQVLRMATPASCKLSVLPVEKAAENIKAGKYDAQRLFIVAKKPETLLRLIRAGVELTEINVGNMTATDEVKRIGRNIGMDAGDIAAFQEIESLGTVHLFMQMAPSNPAEDFEV
;
A
#
# COMPACT_ATOMS: atom_id res chain seq x y z
N MET A 1 -14.98 -0.47 -2.10
CA MET A 1 -14.68 -0.26 -0.67
C MET A 1 -13.23 -0.64 -0.40
N ILE A 2 -12.47 0.23 0.22
CA ILE A 2 -11.06 -0.04 0.57
C ILE A 2 -11.04 -0.90 1.83
N VAL A 3 -10.49 -2.11 1.73
CA VAL A 3 -10.44 -3.07 2.85
C VAL A 3 -9.03 -3.23 3.42
N GLY A 4 -8.02 -2.70 2.77
CA GLY A 4 -6.66 -2.71 3.27
C GLY A 4 -5.78 -1.75 2.48
N VAL A 5 -4.77 -1.21 3.16
CA VAL A 5 -3.74 -0.36 2.58
C VAL A 5 -2.41 -0.78 3.19
N ARG A 6 -1.44 -1.12 2.35
CA ARG A 6 -0.16 -1.64 2.81
C ARG A 6 1.01 -0.98 2.10
N ILE A 7 2.05 -0.67 2.85
CA ILE A 7 3.34 -0.27 2.29
C ILE A 7 4.23 -1.51 2.23
N ASP A 8 4.68 -1.85 1.03
CA ASP A 8 5.62 -2.94 0.81
C ASP A 8 6.41 -2.65 -0.48
N PHE A 9 7.74 -2.55 -0.36
CA PHE A 9 8.57 -2.22 -1.53
C PHE A 9 8.54 -3.31 -2.60
N ARG A 10 8.14 -4.54 -2.23
CA ARG A 10 7.98 -5.65 -3.17
C ARG A 10 6.65 -5.61 -3.89
N LEU A 11 5.74 -4.74 -3.46
CA LEU A 11 4.37 -4.59 -3.94
C LEU A 11 3.56 -5.87 -3.69
N ILE A 12 3.23 -6.64 -4.72
CA ILE A 12 2.49 -7.89 -4.53
C ILE A 12 3.49 -9.03 -4.42
N HIS A 13 3.54 -9.67 -3.26
CA HIS A 13 4.37 -10.85 -3.00
C HIS A 13 3.43 -12.03 -2.76
N GLY A 14 3.47 -13.03 -3.64
CA GLY A 14 2.44 -14.06 -3.78
C GLY A 14 1.88 -14.68 -2.51
N GLN A 15 2.76 -15.18 -1.61
CA GLN A 15 2.28 -15.82 -0.37
C GLN A 15 1.57 -14.83 0.55
N VAL A 16 2.15 -13.64 0.73
CA VAL A 16 1.57 -12.60 1.59
C VAL A 16 0.26 -12.09 0.99
N ALA A 17 0.23 -11.88 -0.33
CA ALA A 17 -0.97 -11.45 -1.02
C ALA A 17 -2.11 -12.46 -0.87
N ASN A 18 -1.82 -13.76 -0.96
CA ASN A 18 -2.82 -14.80 -0.77
C ASN A 18 -3.40 -14.78 0.65
N LEU A 19 -2.55 -14.60 1.66
CA LEU A 19 -3.00 -14.54 3.05
C LEU A 19 -3.95 -13.36 3.29
N TRP A 20 -3.57 -12.18 2.81
CA TRP A 20 -4.40 -10.98 2.95
C TRP A 20 -5.68 -11.07 2.11
N ALA A 21 -5.59 -11.65 0.90
CA ALA A 21 -6.75 -11.85 0.05
C ALA A 21 -7.80 -12.72 0.73
N ASN A 22 -7.37 -13.81 1.37
CA ASN A 22 -8.29 -14.71 2.07
C ASN A 22 -8.90 -14.05 3.31
N THR A 23 -8.09 -13.41 4.14
CA THR A 23 -8.55 -12.81 5.38
C THR A 23 -9.51 -11.65 5.14
N GLU A 24 -9.16 -10.76 4.23
CA GLU A 24 -9.93 -9.56 3.92
C GLU A 24 -10.94 -9.76 2.79
N GLN A 25 -10.99 -10.94 2.21
CA GLN A 25 -11.86 -11.26 1.07
C GLN A 25 -11.67 -10.27 -0.08
N VAL A 26 -10.42 -10.02 -0.43
CA VAL A 26 -10.05 -9.06 -1.46
C VAL A 26 -10.53 -9.54 -2.83
N THR A 27 -11.16 -8.64 -3.59
CA THR A 27 -11.56 -8.92 -4.98
C THR A 27 -10.67 -8.20 -5.99
N ARG A 28 -9.96 -7.15 -5.55
CA ARG A 28 -9.02 -6.42 -6.40
C ARG A 28 -7.84 -5.92 -5.58
N PHE A 29 -6.63 -6.19 -6.06
CA PHE A 29 -5.42 -5.49 -5.62
C PHE A 29 -5.16 -4.29 -6.53
N MET A 30 -4.79 -3.17 -5.93
CA MET A 30 -4.38 -1.98 -6.66
C MET A 30 -2.97 -1.58 -6.24
N VAL A 31 -2.05 -1.68 -7.18
CA VAL A 31 -0.69 -1.16 -7.01
C VAL A 31 -0.70 0.28 -7.49
N VAL A 32 -0.29 1.19 -6.61
CA VAL A 32 -0.21 2.63 -6.93
C VAL A 32 1.27 3.00 -7.00
N ASP A 33 1.73 3.28 -8.20
CA ASP A 33 3.13 3.64 -8.44
C ASP A 33 3.28 4.24 -9.84
N ASP A 34 3.77 5.48 -9.90
CA ASP A 34 3.88 6.19 -11.17
C ASP A 34 4.84 5.50 -12.16
N GLU A 35 5.98 5.01 -11.68
CA GLU A 35 6.97 4.36 -12.54
C GLU A 35 6.53 2.95 -12.96
N VAL A 36 6.10 2.15 -12.01
CA VAL A 36 5.66 0.77 -12.26
C VAL A 36 4.48 0.73 -13.22
N SER A 37 3.59 1.70 -13.13
CA SER A 37 2.43 1.80 -14.03
C SER A 37 2.82 1.97 -15.49
N GLN A 38 4.04 2.43 -15.78
CA GLN A 38 4.58 2.61 -17.13
C GLN A 38 5.50 1.47 -17.56
N ASP A 39 5.74 0.47 -16.72
CA ASP A 39 6.67 -0.61 -16.97
C ASP A 39 5.91 -1.92 -17.26
N ALA A 40 5.85 -2.29 -18.54
CA ALA A 40 5.10 -3.47 -18.98
C ALA A 40 5.62 -4.76 -18.35
N THR A 41 6.94 -4.89 -18.15
CA THR A 41 7.55 -6.08 -17.54
C THR A 41 7.16 -6.20 -16.07
N GLN A 42 7.28 -5.12 -15.30
CA GLN A 42 6.88 -5.14 -13.89
C GLN A 42 5.38 -5.40 -13.72
N LYS A 43 4.56 -4.83 -14.58
CA LYS A 43 3.10 -5.08 -14.55
C LYS A 43 2.79 -6.55 -14.81
N GLN A 44 3.53 -7.20 -15.72
CA GLN A 44 3.35 -8.62 -15.98
C GLN A 44 3.75 -9.48 -14.79
N VAL A 45 4.87 -9.16 -14.15
CA VAL A 45 5.33 -9.84 -12.92
C VAL A 45 4.29 -9.72 -11.82
N LEU A 46 3.76 -8.53 -11.61
CA LEU A 46 2.71 -8.28 -10.59
C LEU A 46 1.44 -9.08 -10.90
N ARG A 47 1.05 -9.15 -12.16
CA ARG A 47 -0.12 -9.94 -12.56
C ARG A 47 0.07 -11.41 -12.22
N MET A 48 1.27 -11.95 -12.45
CA MET A 48 1.59 -13.33 -12.12
C MET A 48 1.59 -13.60 -10.61
N ALA A 49 1.94 -12.59 -9.81
CA ALA A 49 1.98 -12.71 -8.35
C ALA A 49 0.61 -12.48 -7.70
N THR A 50 -0.35 -11.94 -8.44
CA THR A 50 -1.69 -11.66 -7.91
C THR A 50 -2.48 -12.95 -7.79
N PRO A 51 -3.19 -13.17 -6.64
CA PRO A 51 -4.05 -14.35 -6.51
C PRO A 51 -5.07 -14.45 -7.66
N ALA A 52 -5.29 -15.66 -8.16
CA ALA A 52 -6.16 -15.90 -9.31
C ALA A 52 -7.61 -15.44 -9.07
N SER A 53 -8.04 -15.40 -7.81
CA SER A 53 -9.37 -14.94 -7.42
C SER A 53 -9.51 -13.41 -7.42
N CYS A 54 -8.42 -12.68 -7.61
CA CYS A 54 -8.41 -11.23 -7.53
C CYS A 54 -8.10 -10.59 -8.89
N LYS A 55 -8.71 -9.45 -9.13
CA LYS A 55 -8.32 -8.57 -10.23
C LYS A 55 -7.12 -7.73 -9.81
N LEU A 56 -6.40 -7.18 -10.77
CA LEU A 56 -5.26 -6.31 -10.54
C LEU A 56 -5.41 -5.01 -11.31
N SER A 57 -5.16 -3.90 -10.62
CA SER A 57 -4.93 -2.59 -11.24
C SER A 57 -3.53 -2.11 -10.88
N VAL A 58 -2.81 -1.57 -11.84
CA VAL A 58 -1.50 -0.92 -11.62
C VAL A 58 -1.61 0.47 -12.21
N LEU A 59 -1.66 1.49 -11.36
CA LEU A 59 -2.02 2.85 -11.77
C LEU A 59 -1.07 3.89 -11.17
N PRO A 60 -0.86 5.01 -11.89
CA PRO A 60 -0.22 6.16 -11.27
C PRO A 60 -1.16 6.77 -10.23
N VAL A 61 -0.59 7.53 -9.30
CA VAL A 61 -1.34 8.13 -8.18
C VAL A 61 -2.56 8.92 -8.66
N GLU A 62 -2.37 9.76 -9.67
CA GLU A 62 -3.43 10.63 -10.17
C GLU A 62 -4.63 9.84 -10.70
N LYS A 63 -4.36 8.81 -11.49
CA LYS A 63 -5.42 7.95 -12.03
C LYS A 63 -6.08 7.10 -10.97
N ALA A 64 -5.32 6.59 -10.02
CA ALA A 64 -5.84 5.83 -8.89
C ALA A 64 -6.82 6.69 -8.08
N ALA A 65 -6.42 7.91 -7.74
CA ALA A 65 -7.28 8.84 -7.00
C ALA A 65 -8.55 9.17 -7.77
N GLU A 66 -8.44 9.47 -9.05
CA GLU A 66 -9.58 9.75 -9.92
C GLU A 66 -10.58 8.60 -9.93
N ASN A 67 -10.09 7.39 -10.16
CA ASN A 67 -10.95 6.21 -10.23
C ASN A 67 -11.63 5.89 -8.89
N ILE A 68 -10.89 5.97 -7.79
CA ILE A 68 -11.46 5.72 -6.46
C ILE A 68 -12.54 6.73 -6.13
N LYS A 69 -12.27 8.02 -6.36
CA LYS A 69 -13.24 9.08 -6.09
C LYS A 69 -14.47 9.01 -6.98
N ALA A 70 -14.32 8.48 -8.20
CA ALA A 70 -15.44 8.26 -9.11
C ALA A 70 -16.31 7.05 -8.74
N GLY A 71 -15.96 6.31 -7.70
CA GLY A 71 -16.73 5.16 -7.24
C GLY A 71 -16.54 3.89 -8.05
N LYS A 72 -15.48 3.80 -8.88
CA LYS A 72 -15.29 2.65 -9.78
C LYS A 72 -15.13 1.32 -9.03
N TYR A 73 -14.69 1.35 -7.78
CA TYR A 73 -14.42 0.14 -6.99
C TYR A 73 -15.35 -0.03 -5.80
N ASP A 74 -16.44 0.75 -5.73
CA ASP A 74 -17.33 0.75 -4.55
C ASP A 74 -17.99 -0.62 -4.31
N ALA A 75 -18.26 -1.37 -5.37
CA ALA A 75 -18.82 -2.72 -5.27
C ALA A 75 -17.75 -3.81 -5.08
N GLN A 76 -16.47 -3.43 -5.02
CA GLN A 76 -15.35 -4.35 -4.88
C GLN A 76 -14.69 -4.19 -3.50
N ARG A 77 -13.98 -5.23 -3.10
CA ARG A 77 -13.14 -5.20 -1.90
C ARG A 77 -11.71 -4.93 -2.37
N LEU A 78 -11.31 -3.66 -2.22
CA LEU A 78 -10.07 -3.11 -2.77
C LEU A 78 -8.95 -3.12 -1.74
N PHE A 79 -7.81 -3.71 -2.09
CA PHE A 79 -6.60 -3.68 -1.28
C PHE A 79 -5.52 -2.90 -2.03
N ILE A 80 -5.08 -1.78 -1.44
CA ILE A 80 -4.11 -0.87 -2.04
C ILE A 80 -2.71 -1.20 -1.53
N VAL A 81 -1.74 -1.27 -2.44
CA VAL A 81 -0.32 -1.50 -2.11
C VAL A 81 0.53 -0.41 -2.77
N ALA A 82 1.44 0.15 -2.00
CA ALA A 82 2.41 1.14 -2.48
C ALA A 82 3.79 0.85 -1.88
N LYS A 83 4.85 1.34 -2.54
CA LYS A 83 6.23 1.14 -2.06
C LYS A 83 6.58 2.07 -0.91
N LYS A 84 6.03 3.27 -0.90
CA LYS A 84 6.48 4.38 -0.06
C LYS A 84 5.32 5.12 0.57
N PRO A 85 5.51 5.68 1.77
CA PRO A 85 4.48 6.50 2.40
C PRO A 85 4.12 7.76 1.60
N GLU A 86 5.07 8.30 0.86
CA GLU A 86 4.84 9.48 -0.01
C GLU A 86 3.74 9.23 -1.03
N THR A 87 3.70 8.03 -1.60
CA THR A 87 2.67 7.65 -2.56
C THR A 87 1.29 7.70 -1.93
N LEU A 88 1.16 7.16 -0.72
CA LEU A 88 -0.12 7.17 0.00
C LEU A 88 -0.50 8.59 0.46
N LEU A 89 0.48 9.39 0.86
CA LEU A 89 0.25 10.79 1.20
C LEU A 89 -0.30 11.57 -0.01
N ARG A 90 0.24 11.31 -1.20
CA ARG A 90 -0.27 11.91 -2.44
C ARG A 90 -1.70 11.49 -2.74
N LEU A 91 -2.07 10.24 -2.48
CA LEU A 91 -3.47 9.78 -2.60
C LEU A 91 -4.38 10.56 -1.65
N ILE A 92 -3.96 10.70 -0.40
CA ILE A 92 -4.73 11.44 0.61
C ILE A 92 -4.90 12.91 0.18
N ARG A 93 -3.84 13.54 -0.28
CA ARG A 93 -3.88 14.92 -0.79
C ARG A 93 -4.78 15.08 -2.01
N ALA A 94 -4.90 14.02 -2.80
CA ALA A 94 -5.79 14.01 -3.96
C ALA A 94 -7.26 13.74 -3.60
N GLY A 95 -7.57 13.57 -2.32
CA GLY A 95 -8.93 13.44 -1.82
C GLY A 95 -9.39 12.01 -1.54
N VAL A 96 -8.49 11.03 -1.56
CA VAL A 96 -8.81 9.65 -1.18
C VAL A 96 -8.78 9.53 0.34
N GLU A 97 -9.85 9.04 0.95
CA GLU A 97 -9.89 8.78 2.38
C GLU A 97 -9.23 7.44 2.70
N LEU A 98 -8.12 7.50 3.45
CA LEU A 98 -7.47 6.33 4.00
C LEU A 98 -7.58 6.42 5.53
N THR A 99 -8.11 5.37 6.15
CA THR A 99 -8.32 5.35 7.62
C THR A 99 -7.22 4.61 8.35
N GLU A 100 -6.54 3.68 7.68
CA GLU A 100 -5.43 2.95 8.28
C GLU A 100 -4.42 2.53 7.21
N ILE A 101 -3.17 2.42 7.61
CA ILE A 101 -2.07 1.98 6.74
C ILE A 101 -1.24 0.95 7.49
N ASN A 102 -1.09 -0.22 6.90
CA ASN A 102 -0.20 -1.26 7.38
C ASN A 102 1.20 -1.03 6.81
N VAL A 103 2.14 -0.66 7.67
CA VAL A 103 3.54 -0.47 7.29
C VAL A 103 4.23 -1.84 7.30
N GLY A 104 4.48 -2.37 6.12
CA GLY A 104 5.07 -3.70 5.94
C GLY A 104 6.58 -3.64 5.72
N ASN A 105 7.03 -3.90 4.50
CA ASN A 105 8.45 -3.94 4.18
C ASN A 105 8.87 -2.66 3.46
N MET A 106 9.92 -2.03 3.96
CA MET A 106 10.49 -0.83 3.36
C MET A 106 11.99 -0.95 3.24
N THR A 107 12.53 -0.47 2.13
CA THR A 107 13.97 -0.37 1.91
C THR A 107 14.30 1.02 1.37
N ALA A 108 15.45 1.53 1.75
CA ALA A 108 15.91 2.84 1.30
C ALA A 108 17.42 2.80 1.08
N THR A 109 17.88 3.41 -0.01
CA THR A 109 19.31 3.53 -0.33
C THR A 109 20.02 4.41 0.69
N ASP A 110 19.39 5.53 1.06
CA ASP A 110 19.91 6.49 2.04
C ASP A 110 19.17 6.33 3.37
N GLU A 111 19.21 5.13 3.92
CA GLU A 111 18.53 4.81 5.17
C GLU A 111 19.09 5.63 6.33
N VAL A 112 18.20 6.31 7.06
CA VAL A 112 18.55 7.09 8.25
C VAL A 112 17.90 6.56 9.52
N LYS A 113 16.90 5.69 9.40
CA LYS A 113 16.20 5.08 10.54
C LYS A 113 15.67 3.71 10.15
N ARG A 114 15.72 2.78 11.10
CA ARG A 114 15.19 1.43 10.94
C ARG A 114 14.29 1.07 12.10
N ILE A 115 13.14 0.48 11.79
CA ILE A 115 12.24 -0.09 12.78
C ILE A 115 12.17 -1.60 12.52
N GLY A 116 12.61 -2.39 13.50
CA GLY A 116 12.67 -3.84 13.35
C GLY A 116 13.59 -4.28 12.22
N ARG A 117 13.28 -5.45 11.63
CA ARG A 117 14.10 -6.02 10.54
C ARG A 117 13.67 -5.57 9.16
N ASN A 118 12.42 -5.10 9.03
CA ASN A 118 11.78 -5.00 7.73
C ASN A 118 11.54 -3.57 7.25
N ILE A 119 11.72 -2.58 8.11
CA ILE A 119 11.35 -1.19 7.79
C ILE A 119 12.59 -0.31 7.87
N GLY A 120 13.20 -0.05 6.72
CA GLY A 120 14.28 0.91 6.56
C GLY A 120 13.75 2.17 5.89
N MET A 121 14.04 3.32 6.46
CA MET A 121 13.47 4.61 6.01
C MET A 121 14.56 5.62 5.71
N ASP A 122 14.35 6.40 4.65
CA ASP A 122 15.12 7.61 4.38
C ASP A 122 14.44 8.84 5.01
N ALA A 123 15.06 10.00 4.87
CA ALA A 123 14.51 11.24 5.42
C ALA A 123 13.13 11.60 4.81
N GLY A 124 12.94 11.33 3.54
CA GLY A 124 11.66 11.56 2.85
C GLY A 124 10.55 10.67 3.38
N ASP A 125 10.86 9.40 3.65
CA ASP A 125 9.90 8.48 4.26
C ASP A 125 9.44 8.98 5.62
N ILE A 126 10.38 9.39 6.46
CA ILE A 126 10.09 9.91 7.80
C ILE A 126 9.20 11.16 7.70
N ALA A 127 9.55 12.09 6.84
CA ALA A 127 8.76 13.31 6.64
C ALA A 127 7.32 12.99 6.20
N ALA A 128 7.16 12.04 5.28
CA ALA A 128 5.84 11.63 4.81
C ALA A 128 5.01 10.99 5.93
N PHE A 129 5.59 10.12 6.73
CA PHE A 129 4.91 9.53 7.88
C PHE A 129 4.52 10.59 8.91
N GLN A 130 5.40 11.53 9.22
CA GLN A 130 5.09 12.61 10.14
C GLN A 130 3.92 13.45 9.66
N GLU A 131 3.85 13.72 8.37
CA GLU A 131 2.74 14.47 7.79
C GLU A 131 1.44 13.67 7.86
N ILE A 132 1.47 12.36 7.58
CA ILE A 132 0.30 11.49 7.72
C ILE A 132 -0.17 11.45 9.17
N GLU A 133 0.73 11.28 10.13
CA GLU A 133 0.40 11.31 11.55
C GLU A 133 -0.24 12.63 11.98
N SER A 134 0.25 13.74 11.43
CA SER A 134 -0.27 15.07 11.77
C SER A 134 -1.71 15.30 11.34
N LEU A 135 -2.22 14.50 10.40
CA LEU A 135 -3.62 14.60 9.98
C LEU A 135 -4.60 14.11 11.05
N GLY A 136 -4.15 13.22 11.93
CA GLY A 136 -4.97 12.68 13.02
C GLY A 136 -6.12 11.78 12.57
N THR A 137 -6.20 11.43 11.30
CA THR A 137 -7.30 10.65 10.72
C THR A 137 -6.87 9.26 10.22
N VAL A 138 -5.56 8.97 10.25
CA VAL A 138 -4.99 7.74 9.72
C VAL A 138 -4.27 6.99 10.84
N HIS A 139 -4.66 5.73 11.05
CA HIS A 139 -3.98 4.85 11.99
C HIS A 139 -2.85 4.11 11.27
N LEU A 140 -1.62 4.30 11.74
CA LEU A 140 -0.44 3.59 11.24
C LEU A 140 -0.16 2.40 12.15
N PHE A 141 0.02 1.23 11.57
CA PHE A 141 0.31 0.01 12.31
C PHE A 141 1.23 -0.92 11.52
N MET A 142 1.77 -1.94 12.19
CA MET A 142 2.62 -2.96 11.61
C MET A 142 2.00 -4.33 11.83
N GLN A 143 1.80 -5.07 10.76
CA GLN A 143 1.32 -6.46 10.82
C GLN A 143 1.82 -7.19 9.58
N MET A 144 2.73 -8.13 9.76
CA MET A 144 3.36 -8.83 8.62
C MET A 144 2.38 -9.74 7.88
N ALA A 145 1.59 -10.49 8.61
CA ALA A 145 0.58 -11.40 8.08
C ALA A 145 -0.66 -11.34 8.98
N PRO A 146 -1.83 -11.75 8.47
CA PRO A 146 -3.07 -11.69 9.27
C PRO A 146 -3.01 -12.45 10.58
N SER A 147 -2.17 -13.50 10.67
CA SER A 147 -2.00 -14.31 11.88
C SER A 147 -1.10 -13.65 12.93
N ASN A 148 -0.34 -12.62 12.55
CA ASN A 148 0.51 -11.90 13.50
C ASN A 148 -0.30 -10.85 14.24
N PRO A 149 0.08 -10.49 15.50
CA PRO A 149 -0.54 -9.38 16.16
C PRO A 149 -0.19 -8.06 15.47
N ALA A 150 -1.14 -7.15 15.43
CA ALA A 150 -0.90 -5.79 14.93
C ALA A 150 -0.25 -4.96 16.04
N GLU A 151 0.74 -4.16 15.67
CA GLU A 151 1.45 -3.26 16.57
C GLU A 151 1.34 -1.84 16.04
N ASP A 152 1.22 -0.85 16.92
CA ASP A 152 1.21 0.54 16.51
C ASP A 152 2.56 0.93 15.90
N PHE A 153 2.50 1.73 14.85
CA PHE A 153 3.69 2.26 14.17
C PHE A 153 3.85 3.73 14.51
N GLU A 154 5.03 4.10 15.01
CA GLU A 154 5.41 5.48 15.29
C GLU A 154 6.79 5.77 14.72
N VAL A 155 6.94 6.94 14.11
CA VAL A 155 8.20 7.38 13.49
C VAL A 155 9.06 8.17 14.46
#